data_d6d7e1d546464fb45144828d9dd90d17
#
_entry.id   d6d7e1d546464fb45144828d9dd90d17
#
_cell.length_a   1.000
_cell.length_b   1.000
_cell.length_c   1.000
_cell.angle_alpha   90.00
_cell.angle_beta   90.00
_cell.angle_gamma   90.00
#
_symmetry.space_group_name_H-M   'P 1'
#
loop_
_entity.id
_entity.type
_entity.pdbx_description
1 polymer ?
#
loop_
_entity_poly.entity_id
_entity_poly.type
_entity_poly.pdbx_seq_one_letter_code
_entity_poly.pdbx_strand_id
1 'polypeptide(L)'
;MRIKRFFQLLLGRVLNAPVIPPGKTVGYSLVRSEKIDTVLGEFTSITPPFILRRVSLGKYSYIAKNSNISNCVIGKFCSIGPNFCCGLGIHPTNGVSTSPMFYSTARQNGVSLCKNDKTEEFKQTIIGNDVFIGANVIVLDGVTIGDGSIVGAGAVVNKDVPPYAIVAGVPAAIKRYRFDEKTIDSLLRIRWWDDETKLPSVEKYFLDVPAFIQTEDS
;
A
#
# COMPACT_ATOMS: atom_id res chain seq x y z
N MET A 1 7.36 -2.24 -43.78
CA MET A 1 6.29 -1.65 -42.88
C MET A 1 5.50 -2.71 -42.11
N ARG A 2 5.16 -3.89 -42.65
CA ARG A 2 4.38 -4.95 -41.97
C ARG A 2 5.12 -5.66 -40.79
N ILE A 3 6.41 -5.88 -40.87
CA ILE A 3 7.20 -6.60 -39.86
C ILE A 3 7.31 -5.78 -38.54
N LYS A 4 7.56 -4.47 -38.62
CA LYS A 4 7.59 -3.59 -37.42
C LYS A 4 6.27 -3.59 -36.67
N ARG A 5 5.15 -3.61 -37.39
CA ARG A 5 3.80 -3.63 -36.80
C ARG A 5 3.50 -4.97 -36.12
N PHE A 6 3.98 -6.08 -36.68
CA PHE A 6 3.85 -7.41 -36.07
C PHE A 6 4.63 -7.50 -34.75
N PHE A 7 5.89 -7.03 -34.73
CA PHE A 7 6.68 -6.98 -33.50
C PHE A 7 6.12 -6.03 -32.45
N GLN A 8 5.52 -4.91 -32.83
CA GLN A 8 4.85 -4.00 -31.89
C GLN A 8 3.59 -4.65 -31.28
N LEU A 9 2.80 -5.39 -32.05
CA LEU A 9 1.64 -6.12 -31.53
C LEU A 9 2.03 -7.29 -30.64
N LEU A 10 3.12 -8.00 -30.98
CA LEU A 10 3.64 -9.09 -30.16
C LEU A 10 4.21 -8.56 -28.82
N LEU A 11 5.02 -7.51 -28.86
CA LEU A 11 5.54 -6.84 -27.66
C LEU A 11 4.42 -6.23 -26.83
N GLY A 12 3.39 -5.66 -27.44
CA GLY A 12 2.21 -5.13 -26.73
C GLY A 12 1.45 -6.19 -25.96
N ARG A 13 1.32 -7.42 -26.50
CA ARG A 13 0.71 -8.56 -25.80
C ARG A 13 1.56 -9.13 -24.67
N VAL A 14 2.88 -9.17 -24.87
CA VAL A 14 3.81 -9.72 -23.86
C VAL A 14 4.05 -8.71 -22.73
N LEU A 15 4.00 -7.40 -23.02
CA LEU A 15 4.31 -6.33 -22.06
C LEU A 15 3.06 -5.61 -21.53
N ASN A 16 1.84 -6.06 -21.87
CA ASN A 16 0.59 -5.33 -21.58
C ASN A 16 0.64 -3.84 -22.00
N ALA A 17 1.36 -3.54 -23.07
CA ALA A 17 1.52 -2.17 -23.56
C ALA A 17 0.30 -1.74 -24.39
N PRO A 18 -0.20 -0.51 -24.24
CA PRO A 18 -1.34 -0.02 -25.01
C PRO A 18 -1.03 0.02 -26.51
N VAL A 19 -2.00 -0.37 -27.35
CA VAL A 19 -1.92 -0.23 -28.80
C VAL A 19 -1.98 1.25 -29.17
N ILE A 20 -0.90 1.77 -29.80
CA ILE A 20 -0.79 3.19 -30.15
C ILE A 20 -1.40 3.42 -31.53
N PRO A 21 -2.31 4.41 -31.66
CA PRO A 21 -2.82 4.83 -32.96
C PRO A 21 -1.73 5.35 -33.90
N PRO A 22 -1.89 5.21 -35.22
CA PRO A 22 -0.96 5.79 -36.18
C PRO A 22 -0.79 7.31 -35.99
N GLY A 23 0.46 7.79 -36.00
CA GLY A 23 0.78 9.23 -35.89
C GLY A 23 1.08 9.74 -34.49
N LYS A 24 1.02 8.91 -33.44
CA LYS A 24 1.49 9.27 -32.10
C LYS A 24 2.80 8.55 -31.77
N THR A 25 3.80 9.31 -31.35
CA THR A 25 5.05 8.75 -30.80
C THR A 25 4.89 8.59 -29.29
N VAL A 26 4.97 7.36 -28.81
CA VAL A 26 5.04 7.11 -27.37
C VAL A 26 6.44 6.58 -27.08
N GLY A 27 7.19 7.30 -26.28
CA GLY A 27 8.44 6.80 -25.72
C GLY A 27 8.10 5.71 -24.68
N TYR A 28 8.50 4.46 -24.95
CA TYR A 28 8.46 3.42 -23.92
C TYR A 28 9.71 3.58 -23.06
N SER A 29 9.54 3.97 -21.82
CA SER A 29 10.51 3.60 -20.81
C SER A 29 10.15 2.17 -20.35
N LEU A 30 11.11 1.26 -20.39
CA LEU A 30 11.00 -0.06 -19.77
C LEU A 30 11.02 0.11 -18.23
N VAL A 31 9.97 0.70 -17.68
CA VAL A 31 9.83 0.79 -16.23
C VAL A 31 9.33 -0.56 -15.75
N ARG A 32 10.22 -1.32 -15.16
CA ARG A 32 9.99 -2.68 -14.70
C ARG A 32 9.04 -2.68 -13.51
N SER A 33 7.93 -3.39 -13.63
CA SER A 33 7.11 -3.78 -12.49
C SER A 33 7.58 -5.11 -11.94
N GLU A 34 7.62 -5.26 -10.61
CA GLU A 34 8.13 -6.45 -9.93
C GLU A 34 7.17 -6.89 -8.84
N LYS A 35 6.89 -8.20 -8.80
CA LYS A 35 6.18 -8.87 -7.70
C LYS A 35 6.99 -10.06 -7.23
N ILE A 36 7.40 -10.06 -5.94
CA ILE A 36 8.11 -11.16 -5.28
C ILE A 36 7.35 -11.51 -4.01
N ASP A 37 7.05 -12.79 -3.81
CA ASP A 37 6.36 -13.31 -2.62
C ASP A 37 5.11 -12.48 -2.27
N THR A 38 4.29 -12.18 -3.29
CA THR A 38 3.15 -11.28 -3.18
C THR A 38 1.85 -12.02 -3.44
N VAL A 39 0.91 -11.93 -2.50
CA VAL A 39 -0.43 -12.50 -2.58
C VAL A 39 -1.44 -11.40 -2.85
N LEU A 40 -2.29 -11.60 -3.85
CA LEU A 40 -3.33 -10.65 -4.23
C LEU A 40 -4.70 -11.28 -4.04
N GLY A 41 -5.58 -10.57 -3.35
CA GLY A 41 -6.99 -10.91 -3.24
C GLY A 41 -7.73 -10.71 -4.57
N GLU A 42 -8.95 -11.20 -4.63
CA GLU A 42 -9.82 -10.98 -5.80
C GLU A 42 -10.17 -9.50 -5.96
N PHE A 43 -10.46 -9.08 -7.19
CA PHE A 43 -10.84 -7.71 -7.54
C PHE A 43 -9.82 -6.66 -7.10
N THR A 44 -8.54 -7.02 -7.03
CA THR A 44 -7.46 -6.06 -6.78
C THR A 44 -6.91 -5.51 -8.09
N SER A 45 -6.43 -4.27 -8.06
CA SER A 45 -5.81 -3.59 -9.20
C SER A 45 -4.50 -2.91 -8.80
N ILE A 46 -3.47 -3.06 -9.64
CA ILE A 46 -2.18 -2.39 -9.41
C ILE A 46 -1.74 -1.73 -10.71
N THR A 47 -1.59 -0.41 -10.68
CA THR A 47 -1.19 0.36 -11.86
C THR A 47 0.34 0.37 -12.01
N PRO A 48 0.91 -0.13 -13.12
CA PRO A 48 2.34 -0.05 -13.38
C PRO A 48 2.86 1.39 -13.53
N PRO A 49 4.17 1.63 -13.24
CA PRO A 49 5.13 0.70 -12.67
C PRO A 49 4.98 0.55 -11.16
N PHE A 50 5.40 -0.60 -10.60
CA PHE A 50 5.39 -0.86 -9.16
C PHE A 50 6.48 -1.87 -8.77
N ILE A 51 6.84 -1.87 -7.49
CA ILE A 51 7.69 -2.89 -6.85
C ILE A 51 6.95 -3.38 -5.61
N LEU A 52 6.62 -4.68 -5.58
CA LEU A 52 5.98 -5.34 -4.44
C LEU A 52 6.80 -6.54 -4.00
N ARG A 53 7.22 -6.59 -2.74
CA ARG A 53 8.01 -7.68 -2.16
C ARG A 53 7.46 -8.10 -0.81
N ARG A 54 7.06 -9.37 -0.68
CA ARG A 54 6.41 -9.90 0.54
C ARG A 54 5.19 -9.05 0.95
N VAL A 55 4.27 -8.85 0.00
CA VAL A 55 3.06 -8.04 0.20
C VAL A 55 1.83 -8.94 0.12
N SER A 56 0.90 -8.75 1.06
CA SER A 56 -0.46 -9.28 0.95
C SER A 56 -1.42 -8.13 0.71
N LEU A 57 -2.23 -8.20 -0.35
CA LEU A 57 -3.23 -7.19 -0.71
C LEU A 57 -4.63 -7.82 -0.64
N GLY A 58 -5.48 -7.30 0.24
CA GLY A 58 -6.85 -7.76 0.44
C GLY A 58 -7.78 -7.42 -0.71
N LYS A 59 -8.90 -8.15 -0.80
CA LYS A 59 -9.96 -7.98 -1.82
C LYS A 59 -10.39 -6.51 -1.99
N TYR A 60 -10.76 -6.14 -3.20
CA TYR A 60 -11.31 -4.81 -3.55
C TYR A 60 -10.36 -3.64 -3.30
N SER A 61 -9.07 -3.90 -3.08
CA SER A 61 -8.05 -2.87 -2.87
C SER A 61 -7.32 -2.54 -4.16
N TYR A 62 -6.85 -1.30 -4.30
CA TYR A 62 -6.02 -0.94 -5.42
C TYR A 62 -4.78 -0.15 -5.00
N ILE A 63 -3.72 -0.26 -5.83
CA ILE A 63 -2.47 0.46 -5.67
C ILE A 63 -2.19 1.23 -6.96
N ALA A 64 -2.02 2.54 -6.83
CA ALA A 64 -1.67 3.41 -7.96
C ALA A 64 -0.18 3.29 -8.32
N LYS A 65 0.19 3.86 -9.46
CA LYS A 65 1.52 3.78 -10.08
C LYS A 65 2.66 4.26 -9.19
N ASN A 66 3.88 3.79 -9.50
CA ASN A 66 5.15 4.17 -8.87
C ASN A 66 5.25 3.78 -7.38
N SER A 67 4.45 2.85 -6.91
CA SER A 67 4.50 2.40 -5.52
C SER A 67 5.62 1.38 -5.31
N ASN A 68 6.34 1.52 -4.19
CA ASN A 68 7.39 0.61 -3.74
C ASN A 68 7.05 0.12 -2.33
N ILE A 69 6.60 -1.13 -2.23
CA ILE A 69 6.03 -1.68 -1.01
C ILE A 69 6.75 -2.99 -0.69
N SER A 70 7.28 -3.10 0.50
CA SER A 70 7.92 -4.31 0.99
C SER A 70 7.40 -4.67 2.38
N ASN A 71 7.32 -5.99 2.66
CA ASN A 71 6.99 -6.53 3.97
C ASN A 71 5.72 -5.91 4.59
N CYS A 72 4.63 -5.90 3.82
CA CYS A 72 3.39 -5.19 4.17
C CYS A 72 2.15 -6.06 3.98
N VAL A 73 1.25 -6.02 4.96
CA VAL A 73 -0.11 -6.56 4.84
C VAL A 73 -1.07 -5.39 4.66
N ILE A 74 -1.83 -5.41 3.58
CA ILE A 74 -2.84 -4.40 3.25
C ILE A 74 -4.20 -5.11 3.25
N GLY A 75 -5.14 -4.56 4.00
CA GLY A 75 -6.50 -5.08 4.13
C GLY A 75 -7.36 -4.91 2.87
N LYS A 76 -8.65 -5.10 3.04
CA LYS A 76 -9.68 -5.02 1.99
C LYS A 76 -10.12 -3.56 1.78
N PHE A 77 -10.64 -3.26 0.59
CA PHE A 77 -11.23 -1.95 0.23
C PHE A 77 -10.27 -0.76 0.37
N CYS A 78 -8.96 -1.00 0.34
CA CYS A 78 -7.95 0.06 0.47
C CYS A 78 -7.72 0.80 -0.85
N SER A 79 -7.57 2.11 -0.74
CA SER A 79 -7.28 3.02 -1.85
C SER A 79 -5.88 3.62 -1.66
N ILE A 80 -4.89 3.09 -2.39
CA ILE A 80 -3.48 3.50 -2.25
C ILE A 80 -3.10 4.43 -3.41
N GLY A 81 -2.78 5.68 -3.08
CA GLY A 81 -2.37 6.71 -4.03
C GLY A 81 -0.99 6.46 -4.68
N PRO A 82 -0.64 7.22 -5.71
CA PRO A 82 0.63 7.04 -6.42
C PRO A 82 1.84 7.42 -5.57
N ASN A 83 2.99 6.82 -5.93
CA ASN A 83 4.29 7.03 -5.27
C ASN A 83 4.28 6.64 -3.77
N PHE A 84 3.46 5.67 -3.39
CA PHE A 84 3.44 5.15 -2.03
C PHE A 84 4.69 4.32 -1.75
N CYS A 85 5.35 4.59 -0.62
CA CYS A 85 6.54 3.88 -0.16
C CYS A 85 6.33 3.31 1.24
N CYS A 86 6.68 2.02 1.44
CA CYS A 86 6.51 1.33 2.71
C CYS A 86 7.51 0.18 2.85
N GLY A 87 7.99 -0.06 4.06
CA GLY A 87 8.82 -1.23 4.37
C GLY A 87 10.18 -1.20 3.68
N LEU A 88 10.88 -0.07 3.71
CA LEU A 88 12.14 0.15 3.01
C LEU A 88 13.38 -0.23 3.84
N GLY A 89 13.20 -0.66 5.09
CA GLY A 89 14.24 -1.13 5.96
C GLY A 89 14.63 -0.16 7.07
N ILE A 90 15.28 -0.74 8.08
CA ILE A 90 15.69 -0.05 9.31
C ILE A 90 17.22 -0.17 9.44
N HIS A 91 17.87 0.94 9.76
CA HIS A 91 19.28 0.97 10.15
C HIS A 91 19.43 1.23 11.64
N PRO A 92 20.38 0.59 12.35
CA PRO A 92 20.65 0.89 13.75
C PRO A 92 21.17 2.32 13.91
N THR A 93 20.62 3.05 14.89
CA THR A 93 20.99 4.44 15.18
C THR A 93 21.95 4.56 16.36
N ASN A 94 22.16 3.46 17.09
CA ASN A 94 22.96 3.39 18.32
C ASN A 94 24.28 2.60 18.17
N GLY A 95 24.64 2.23 16.93
CA GLY A 95 25.89 1.54 16.61
C GLY A 95 27.04 2.51 16.27
N VAL A 96 28.27 2.00 16.23
CA VAL A 96 29.44 2.75 15.76
C VAL A 96 29.28 3.17 14.30
N SER A 97 28.52 2.37 13.51
CA SER A 97 28.25 2.62 12.11
C SER A 97 26.82 2.23 11.76
N THR A 98 26.20 2.94 10.84
CA THR A 98 24.92 2.59 10.22
C THR A 98 25.07 1.67 9.01
N SER A 99 26.30 1.29 8.63
CA SER A 99 26.54 0.45 7.46
C SER A 99 26.18 -1.02 7.72
N PRO A 100 25.34 -1.64 6.85
CA PRO A 100 24.95 -3.04 6.99
C PRO A 100 26.13 -4.01 6.92
N MET A 101 27.28 -3.61 6.38
CA MET A 101 28.51 -4.39 6.38
C MET A 101 28.91 -4.90 7.77
N PHE A 102 28.53 -4.18 8.84
CA PHE A 102 28.93 -4.48 10.23
C PHE A 102 27.85 -5.18 11.05
N TYR A 103 26.62 -5.30 10.53
CA TYR A 103 25.51 -5.87 11.29
C TYR A 103 24.61 -6.84 10.49
N SER A 104 24.73 -6.89 9.15
CA SER A 104 23.89 -7.70 8.28
C SER A 104 24.70 -8.72 7.49
N THR A 105 24.15 -9.92 7.31
CA THR A 105 24.72 -10.96 6.44
C THR A 105 24.26 -10.83 4.99
N ALA A 106 23.32 -9.93 4.68
CA ALA A 106 22.71 -9.78 3.36
C ALA A 106 23.63 -9.17 2.29
N ARG A 107 24.80 -8.64 2.67
CA ARG A 107 25.81 -8.10 1.75
C ARG A 107 25.27 -7.04 0.79
N GLN A 108 24.48 -6.10 1.26
CA GLN A 108 23.84 -5.07 0.44
C GLN A 108 24.83 -4.25 -0.43
N ASN A 109 26.06 -4.07 0.05
CA ASN A 109 27.18 -3.44 -0.70
C ASN A 109 28.18 -4.45 -1.30
N GLY A 110 27.81 -5.73 -1.37
CA GLY A 110 28.67 -6.81 -1.88
C GLY A 110 29.56 -7.48 -0.83
N VAL A 111 29.70 -6.89 0.39
CA VAL A 111 30.58 -7.41 1.45
C VAL A 111 29.86 -7.42 2.79
N SER A 112 30.21 -8.36 3.69
CA SER A 112 29.82 -8.35 5.09
C SER A 112 30.97 -8.88 5.94
N LEU A 113 31.19 -8.25 7.08
CA LEU A 113 32.08 -8.74 8.15
C LEU A 113 31.34 -9.54 9.22
N CYS A 114 30.02 -9.65 9.08
CA CYS A 114 29.18 -10.37 10.04
C CYS A 114 29.04 -11.84 9.70
N LYS A 115 29.08 -12.70 10.72
CA LYS A 115 28.68 -14.11 10.61
C LYS A 115 27.19 -14.33 10.83
N ASN A 116 26.56 -13.45 11.62
CA ASN A 116 25.14 -13.46 11.93
C ASN A 116 24.60 -12.03 11.91
N ASP A 117 23.31 -11.85 11.61
CA ASP A 117 22.64 -10.57 11.72
C ASP A 117 22.57 -10.11 13.17
N LYS A 118 22.88 -8.85 13.44
CA LYS A 118 22.96 -8.27 14.77
C LYS A 118 21.76 -7.40 15.11
N THR A 119 20.96 -7.03 14.12
CA THR A 119 19.80 -6.16 14.27
C THR A 119 18.66 -6.64 13.39
N GLU A 120 17.44 -6.31 13.76
CA GLU A 120 16.27 -6.48 12.93
C GLU A 120 16.23 -5.35 11.89
N GLU A 121 16.39 -5.72 10.61
CA GLU A 121 16.46 -4.76 9.49
C GLU A 121 15.09 -4.43 8.89
N PHE A 122 14.06 -5.24 9.16
CA PHE A 122 12.72 -5.09 8.58
C PHE A 122 11.66 -5.43 9.61
N LYS A 123 10.66 -4.57 9.74
CA LYS A 123 9.44 -4.85 10.51
C LYS A 123 8.24 -4.83 9.60
N GLN A 124 7.32 -5.77 9.80
CA GLN A 124 6.10 -5.82 9.02
C GLN A 124 5.25 -4.58 9.27
N THR A 125 4.84 -3.94 8.19
CA THR A 125 3.85 -2.85 8.22
C THR A 125 2.46 -3.45 8.01
N ILE A 126 1.47 -2.95 8.74
CA ILE A 126 0.08 -3.40 8.64
C ILE A 126 -0.79 -2.21 8.26
N ILE A 127 -1.55 -2.36 7.19
CA ILE A 127 -2.58 -1.41 6.77
C ILE A 127 -3.92 -2.14 6.87
N GLY A 128 -4.81 -1.64 7.69
CA GLY A 128 -6.13 -2.20 7.94
C GLY A 128 -7.05 -2.16 6.72
N ASN A 129 -8.34 -2.29 6.94
CA ASN A 129 -9.36 -2.28 5.90
C ASN A 129 -9.91 -0.88 5.68
N ASP A 130 -10.47 -0.59 4.50
CA ASP A 130 -11.06 0.71 4.13
C ASP A 130 -10.12 1.91 4.39
N VAL A 131 -8.80 1.70 4.19
CA VAL A 131 -7.81 2.74 4.40
C VAL A 131 -7.58 3.51 3.09
N PHE A 132 -7.62 4.85 3.18
CA PHE A 132 -7.19 5.73 2.10
C PHE A 132 -5.79 6.29 2.38
N ILE A 133 -4.87 6.05 1.46
CA ILE A 133 -3.52 6.62 1.47
C ILE A 133 -3.37 7.57 0.29
N GLY A 134 -3.11 8.84 0.58
CA GLY A 134 -2.88 9.87 -0.41
C GLY A 134 -1.60 9.67 -1.22
N ALA A 135 -1.40 10.51 -2.22
CA ALA A 135 -0.19 10.48 -3.07
C ALA A 135 1.08 10.84 -2.27
N ASN A 136 2.23 10.24 -2.65
CA ASN A 136 3.55 10.54 -2.07
C ASN A 136 3.65 10.29 -0.55
N VAL A 137 2.91 9.34 -0.02
CA VAL A 137 2.98 8.95 1.39
C VAL A 137 4.12 7.97 1.61
N ILE A 138 4.82 8.14 2.72
CA ILE A 138 5.85 7.21 3.21
C ILE A 138 5.38 6.66 4.56
N VAL A 139 5.41 5.33 4.70
CA VAL A 139 5.13 4.65 5.97
C VAL A 139 6.38 3.89 6.40
N LEU A 140 6.86 4.18 7.61
CA LEU A 140 8.05 3.52 8.14
C LEU A 140 7.74 2.08 8.56
N ASP A 141 8.78 1.27 8.62
CA ASP A 141 8.71 -0.13 9.02
C ASP A 141 8.09 -0.32 10.40
N GLY A 142 7.24 -1.34 10.54
CA GLY A 142 6.59 -1.71 11.80
C GLY A 142 5.38 -0.87 12.18
N VAL A 143 5.00 0.12 11.36
CA VAL A 143 3.82 0.95 11.63
C VAL A 143 2.54 0.18 11.32
N THR A 144 1.54 0.33 12.18
CA THR A 144 0.16 -0.12 11.96
C THR A 144 -0.75 1.06 11.62
N ILE A 145 -1.49 0.97 10.53
CA ILE A 145 -2.54 1.91 10.16
C ILE A 145 -3.89 1.22 10.35
N GLY A 146 -4.71 1.72 11.28
CA GLY A 146 -5.99 1.14 11.66
C GLY A 146 -7.05 1.24 10.57
N ASP A 147 -8.09 0.39 10.70
CA ASP A 147 -9.21 0.33 9.76
C ASP A 147 -9.88 1.71 9.58
N GLY A 148 -10.33 1.99 8.38
CA GLY A 148 -11.04 3.21 8.05
C GLY A 148 -10.22 4.51 8.13
N SER A 149 -8.90 4.44 8.35
CA SER A 149 -8.04 5.62 8.48
C SER A 149 -7.78 6.31 7.15
N ILE A 150 -7.44 7.59 7.23
CA ILE A 150 -7.06 8.41 6.07
C ILE A 150 -5.66 8.98 6.33
N VAL A 151 -4.74 8.75 5.39
CA VAL A 151 -3.41 9.36 5.39
C VAL A 151 -3.35 10.39 4.27
N GLY A 152 -3.20 11.65 4.66
CA GLY A 152 -3.12 12.78 3.73
C GLY A 152 -1.89 12.71 2.83
N ALA A 153 -2.00 13.24 1.62
CA ALA A 153 -0.92 13.24 0.65
C ALA A 153 0.36 13.89 1.20
N GLY A 154 1.52 13.33 0.85
CA GLY A 154 2.84 13.81 1.28
C GLY A 154 3.19 13.55 2.75
N ALA A 155 2.38 12.77 3.47
CA ALA A 155 2.65 12.46 4.87
C ALA A 155 3.81 11.46 5.04
N VAL A 156 4.56 11.60 6.13
CA VAL A 156 5.54 10.61 6.62
C VAL A 156 5.03 10.01 7.93
N VAL A 157 4.53 8.77 7.86
CA VAL A 157 3.92 8.07 8.99
C VAL A 157 5.00 7.28 9.72
N ASN A 158 5.36 7.70 10.92
CA ASN A 158 6.40 7.11 11.75
C ASN A 158 5.90 6.55 13.09
N LYS A 159 4.57 6.52 13.28
CA LYS A 159 3.88 5.97 14.45
C LYS A 159 2.57 5.37 14.01
N ASP A 160 2.05 4.45 14.81
CA ASP A 160 0.75 3.83 14.57
C ASP A 160 -0.36 4.87 14.44
N VAL A 161 -1.29 4.57 13.53
CA VAL A 161 -2.46 5.40 13.24
C VAL A 161 -3.70 4.69 13.78
N PRO A 162 -4.44 5.28 14.73
CA PRO A 162 -5.66 4.70 15.25
C PRO A 162 -6.73 4.51 14.16
N PRO A 163 -7.65 3.54 14.32
CA PRO A 163 -8.77 3.39 13.39
C PRO A 163 -9.55 4.69 13.20
N TYR A 164 -10.00 4.92 11.97
CA TYR A 164 -10.77 6.10 11.56
C TYR A 164 -10.09 7.46 11.82
N ALA A 165 -8.81 7.48 12.17
CA ALA A 165 -8.06 8.73 12.28
C ALA A 165 -7.71 9.29 10.89
N ILE A 166 -7.71 10.61 10.79
CA ILE A 166 -7.18 11.35 9.64
C ILE A 166 -5.85 11.96 10.07
N VAL A 167 -4.77 11.49 9.44
CA VAL A 167 -3.40 11.95 9.72
C VAL A 167 -2.80 12.65 8.50
N ALA A 168 -1.95 13.65 8.74
CA ALA A 168 -1.23 14.35 7.66
C ALA A 168 0.02 15.05 8.22
N GLY A 169 0.96 15.37 7.32
CA GLY A 169 2.17 16.15 7.61
C GLY A 169 3.43 15.30 7.75
N VAL A 170 4.55 15.97 8.04
CA VAL A 170 5.90 15.39 8.23
C VAL A 170 6.49 15.91 9.52
N PRO A 171 6.59 15.08 10.57
CA PRO A 171 5.97 13.77 10.70
C PRO A 171 4.44 13.84 10.72
N ALA A 172 3.78 12.74 10.36
CA ALA A 172 2.33 12.67 10.37
C ALA A 172 1.76 12.81 11.79
N ALA A 173 0.71 13.63 11.91
CA ALA A 173 0.00 13.82 13.17
C ALA A 173 -1.51 13.73 12.93
N ILE A 174 -2.25 13.26 13.94
CA ILE A 174 -3.70 13.20 13.91
C ILE A 174 -4.25 14.62 13.76
N LYS A 175 -5.06 14.84 12.74
CA LYS A 175 -5.77 16.10 12.51
C LYS A 175 -7.16 16.08 13.11
N ARG A 176 -7.85 14.96 12.93
CA ARG A 176 -9.17 14.65 13.52
C ARG A 176 -9.50 13.18 13.29
N TYR A 177 -10.59 12.73 13.83
CA TYR A 177 -11.21 11.47 13.44
C TYR A 177 -12.31 11.68 12.39
N ARG A 178 -12.65 10.63 11.64
CA ARG A 178 -13.75 10.66 10.66
C ARG A 178 -15.10 10.85 11.33
N PHE A 179 -15.26 10.23 12.49
CA PHE A 179 -16.50 10.15 13.26
C PHE A 179 -16.21 10.32 14.75
N ASP A 180 -17.25 10.45 15.57
CA ASP A 180 -17.17 10.34 17.02
C ASP A 180 -16.85 8.92 17.49
N GLU A 181 -16.42 8.77 18.74
CA GLU A 181 -15.97 7.51 19.32
C GLU A 181 -17.06 6.42 19.27
N LYS A 182 -18.32 6.75 19.59
CA LYS A 182 -19.43 5.82 19.57
C LYS A 182 -19.70 5.26 18.15
N THR A 183 -19.63 6.11 17.16
CA THR A 183 -19.76 5.74 15.73
C THR A 183 -18.61 4.83 15.31
N ILE A 184 -17.37 5.18 15.70
CA ILE A 184 -16.18 4.35 15.41
C ILE A 184 -16.31 2.97 16.03
N ASP A 185 -16.72 2.87 17.30
CA ASP A 185 -16.90 1.59 18.00
C ASP A 185 -17.93 0.71 17.29
N SER A 186 -19.05 1.29 16.86
CA SER A 186 -20.08 0.56 16.12
C SER A 186 -19.54 0.05 14.78
N LEU A 187 -18.86 0.87 14.01
CA LEU A 187 -18.29 0.46 12.73
C LEU A 187 -17.22 -0.64 12.88
N LEU A 188 -16.40 -0.55 13.93
CA LEU A 188 -15.39 -1.58 14.25
C LEU A 188 -16.02 -2.89 14.73
N ARG A 189 -17.21 -2.86 15.33
CA ARG A 189 -17.97 -4.05 15.71
C ARG A 189 -18.67 -4.68 14.51
N ILE A 190 -19.32 -3.89 13.66
CA ILE A 190 -20.01 -4.32 12.43
C ILE A 190 -19.04 -4.98 11.44
N ARG A 191 -17.82 -4.46 11.28
CA ARG A 191 -16.77 -4.97 10.39
C ARG A 191 -17.30 -5.34 9.00
N TRP A 192 -18.01 -4.42 8.36
CA TRP A 192 -18.73 -4.64 7.10
C TRP A 192 -17.82 -5.20 5.98
N TRP A 193 -16.54 -4.93 6.02
CA TRP A 193 -15.54 -5.44 5.07
C TRP A 193 -15.28 -6.95 5.18
N ASP A 194 -15.74 -7.61 6.23
CA ASP A 194 -15.58 -9.06 6.41
C ASP A 194 -16.80 -9.85 5.95
N ASP A 195 -17.90 -9.17 5.59
CA ASP A 195 -19.16 -9.78 5.16
C ASP A 195 -19.68 -9.11 3.88
N GLU A 196 -19.51 -9.79 2.74
CA GLU A 196 -19.93 -9.28 1.44
C GLU A 196 -21.46 -9.11 1.32
N THR A 197 -22.25 -9.73 2.18
CA THR A 197 -23.72 -9.54 2.19
C THR A 197 -24.11 -8.14 2.64
N LYS A 198 -23.20 -7.41 3.32
CA LYS A 198 -23.40 -6.02 3.78
C LYS A 198 -23.10 -4.98 2.71
N LEU A 199 -22.45 -5.34 1.60
CA LEU A 199 -22.04 -4.38 0.57
C LEU A 199 -23.21 -3.58 -0.04
N PRO A 200 -24.39 -4.17 -0.32
CA PRO A 200 -25.56 -3.38 -0.78
C PRO A 200 -26.03 -2.35 0.25
N SER A 201 -25.89 -2.66 1.54
CA SER A 201 -26.22 -1.74 2.62
C SER A 201 -25.23 -0.59 2.71
N VAL A 202 -23.90 -0.88 2.56
CA VAL A 202 -22.85 0.14 2.49
C VAL A 202 -23.11 1.09 1.33
N GLU A 203 -23.47 0.59 0.15
CA GLU A 203 -23.78 1.42 -1.03
C GLU A 203 -25.01 2.27 -0.78
N LYS A 204 -26.10 1.67 -0.30
CA LYS A 204 -27.36 2.35 -0.06
C LYS A 204 -27.24 3.52 0.95
N TYR A 205 -26.47 3.31 2.03
CA TYR A 205 -26.31 4.28 3.12
C TYR A 205 -24.94 4.98 3.09
N PHE A 206 -24.31 5.07 1.92
CA PHE A 206 -22.92 5.55 1.76
C PHE A 206 -22.61 6.86 2.49
N LEU A 207 -23.53 7.82 2.50
CA LEU A 207 -23.39 9.10 3.21
C LEU A 207 -24.24 9.17 4.49
N ASP A 208 -25.01 8.15 4.82
CA ASP A 208 -25.88 8.10 6.02
C ASP A 208 -25.38 7.00 6.98
N VAL A 209 -24.26 7.30 7.65
CA VAL A 209 -23.60 6.37 8.57
C VAL A 209 -24.52 5.98 9.74
N PRO A 210 -25.33 6.87 10.36
CA PRO A 210 -26.29 6.49 11.38
C PRO A 210 -27.31 5.46 10.89
N ALA A 211 -27.90 5.64 9.71
CA ALA A 211 -28.86 4.68 9.16
C ALA A 211 -28.21 3.33 8.83
N PHE A 212 -26.95 3.34 8.34
CA PHE A 212 -26.17 2.12 8.13
C PHE A 212 -25.99 1.34 9.45
N ILE A 213 -25.52 2.02 10.50
CA ILE A 213 -25.31 1.39 11.82
C ILE A 213 -26.62 0.84 12.36
N GLN A 214 -27.71 1.59 12.28
CA GLN A 214 -29.02 1.11 12.76
C GLN A 214 -29.50 -0.14 12.04
N THR A 215 -29.14 -0.29 10.75
CA THR A 215 -29.53 -1.45 9.93
C THR A 215 -28.68 -2.69 10.24
N GLU A 216 -27.40 -2.51 10.51
CA GLU A 216 -26.41 -3.60 10.56
C GLU A 216 -26.02 -4.02 12.00
N ASP A 217 -26.37 -3.23 13.01
CA ASP A 217 -26.05 -3.48 14.43
C ASP A 217 -27.24 -4.06 15.22
N SER A 218 -28.32 -4.45 14.49
CA SER A 218 -29.57 -5.02 15.05
C SER A 218 -29.58 -6.56 15.15
#